data_f54cdb42d78fd9b730650bec0df8c37d
#
_entry.id   f54cdb42d78fd9b730650bec0df8c37d
#
_cell.length_a   1.000
_cell.length_b   1.000
_cell.length_c   1.000
_cell.angle_alpha   90.00
_cell.angle_beta   90.00
_cell.angle_gamma   90.00
#
_symmetry.space_group_name_H-M   'P 1'
#
loop_
_entity.id
_entity.type
_entity.pdbx_description
1 polymer ?
#
loop_
_entity_poly.entity_id
_entity_poly.type
_entity_poly.pdbx_seq_one_letter_code
_entity_poly.pdbx_strand_id
1 'polypeptide(L)'
;MSKKEKTFKGKVTSRRKFFKAAAVTGAAAAATLAMPNIASAATTLKVQAAWGGGIFLENAQAYVKRVNEMSGGKLNIDLLAVNSVVKTSQMQDAVHRGVLDGAHYVPAYWYSKAASASLFGTGPCWGWSAQELLGWIHYGGGKELFNELMGNLGLNLVSFFNSPMPAQPLGWFKMQIKDASQMKGLKYRTVGLAADVLGEMGMSVVQLPGGEIQPAMKSGLIDAAEFNNPTSDSDFGMQDVSKHYHLAS
;
A
#
# COMPACT_ATOMS: atom_id res chain seq x y z
N MET A 1 10.76 -53.64 -42.13
CA MET A 1 11.63 -52.45 -42.20
C MET A 1 11.85 -51.92 -40.77
N SER A 2 13.04 -52.23 -40.23
CA SER A 2 13.43 -51.96 -38.84
C SER A 2 14.09 -50.60 -38.72
N LYS A 3 13.55 -49.70 -37.90
CA LYS A 3 14.20 -48.42 -37.54
C LYS A 3 15.00 -48.61 -36.25
N LYS A 4 16.33 -48.52 -36.40
CA LYS A 4 17.29 -48.54 -35.28
C LYS A 4 17.22 -47.24 -34.50
N GLU A 5 16.91 -47.33 -33.22
CA GLU A 5 17.12 -46.28 -32.23
C GLU A 5 18.60 -46.12 -31.91
N LYS A 6 19.11 -44.87 -32.04
CA LYS A 6 20.47 -44.51 -31.61
C LYS A 6 20.42 -43.98 -30.19
N THR A 7 20.89 -44.76 -29.25
CA THR A 7 21.05 -44.36 -27.84
C THR A 7 22.30 -43.49 -27.68
N PHE A 8 22.14 -42.23 -27.29
CA PHE A 8 23.24 -41.33 -26.95
C PHE A 8 23.67 -41.57 -25.50
N LYS A 9 24.80 -42.25 -25.30
CA LYS A 9 25.44 -42.39 -23.97
C LYS A 9 26.32 -41.17 -23.69
N GLY A 10 25.82 -40.20 -22.95
CA GLY A 10 26.60 -39.10 -22.38
C GLY A 10 27.49 -39.63 -21.22
N LYS A 11 28.79 -39.48 -21.33
CA LYS A 11 29.76 -39.77 -20.26
C LYS A 11 29.61 -38.76 -19.12
N VAL A 12 29.08 -39.19 -17.98
CA VAL A 12 29.09 -38.42 -16.74
C VAL A 12 30.50 -38.46 -16.15
N THR A 13 31.21 -37.35 -16.27
CA THR A 13 32.52 -37.18 -15.60
C THR A 13 32.29 -36.85 -14.12
N SER A 14 32.71 -37.77 -13.25
CA SER A 14 32.60 -37.66 -11.80
C SER A 14 33.37 -36.43 -11.27
N ARG A 15 32.72 -35.64 -10.43
CA ARG A 15 33.28 -34.46 -9.73
C ARG A 15 34.59 -34.75 -8.97
N ARG A 16 34.83 -36.03 -8.60
CA ARG A 16 36.07 -36.45 -7.93
C ARG A 16 37.32 -36.46 -8.83
N LYS A 17 37.16 -36.53 -10.15
CA LYS A 17 38.33 -36.50 -11.09
C LYS A 17 38.80 -35.05 -11.36
N PHE A 18 37.95 -34.06 -11.16
CA PHE A 18 38.30 -32.64 -11.36
C PHE A 18 39.25 -32.13 -10.25
N PHE A 19 39.10 -32.61 -9.01
CA PHE A 19 39.93 -32.21 -7.88
C PHE A 19 41.29 -32.88 -7.79
N LYS A 20 41.57 -33.96 -8.55
CA LYS A 20 42.87 -34.66 -8.56
C LYS A 20 43.86 -34.11 -9.59
N ALA A 21 43.44 -33.27 -10.51
CA ALA A 21 44.32 -32.65 -11.51
C ALA A 21 44.94 -31.31 -11.09
N ALA A 22 44.52 -30.76 -9.94
CA ALA A 22 44.95 -29.43 -9.44
C ALA A 22 46.10 -29.53 -8.39
N ALA A 23 46.71 -30.66 -8.18
CA ALA A 23 47.66 -30.89 -7.07
C ALA A 23 49.10 -31.18 -7.49
N VAL A 24 49.59 -30.72 -8.66
CA VAL A 24 51.03 -30.74 -9.00
C VAL A 24 51.36 -29.57 -9.88
N THR A 25 51.72 -28.46 -9.31
CA THR A 25 52.87 -27.59 -9.68
C THR A 25 52.95 -26.45 -8.67
N GLY A 26 53.95 -26.54 -7.77
CA GLY A 26 54.30 -25.45 -6.89
C GLY A 26 55.09 -24.39 -7.65
N ALA A 27 54.71 -23.15 -7.49
CA ALA A 27 55.59 -21.98 -7.48
C ALA A 27 54.77 -20.77 -7.02
N ALA A 28 55.26 -20.06 -6.02
CA ALA A 28 54.64 -18.94 -5.41
C ALA A 28 54.47 -17.77 -6.39
N ALA A 29 53.21 -17.40 -6.62
CA ALA A 29 52.85 -16.03 -6.94
C ALA A 29 51.55 -15.77 -6.15
N ALA A 30 51.62 -14.87 -5.18
CA ALA A 30 50.45 -14.33 -4.50
C ALA A 30 49.65 -13.50 -5.51
N ALA A 31 48.94 -14.20 -6.39
CA ALA A 31 47.83 -13.61 -7.14
C ALA A 31 46.70 -13.53 -6.14
N THR A 32 46.42 -12.36 -5.61
CA THR A 32 45.11 -12.03 -5.07
C THR A 32 44.12 -12.39 -6.13
N LEU A 33 43.52 -13.57 -6.01
CA LEU A 33 42.30 -13.93 -6.75
C LEU A 33 41.25 -12.89 -6.34
N ALA A 34 41.16 -11.81 -7.12
CA ALA A 34 39.96 -11.02 -7.12
C ALA A 34 38.85 -11.98 -7.45
N MET A 35 38.15 -12.47 -6.42
CA MET A 35 36.88 -13.16 -6.63
C MET A 35 36.06 -12.23 -7.48
N PRO A 36 35.57 -12.65 -8.67
CA PRO A 36 34.62 -11.83 -9.37
C PRO A 36 33.49 -11.57 -8.38
N ASN A 37 33.38 -10.32 -7.97
CA ASN A 37 32.19 -9.86 -7.26
C ASN A 37 31.05 -10.18 -8.23
N ILE A 38 30.35 -11.28 -8.00
CA ILE A 38 29.10 -11.54 -8.68
C ILE A 38 28.23 -10.43 -8.16
N ALA A 39 28.21 -9.31 -8.91
CA ALA A 39 27.24 -8.26 -8.65
C ALA A 39 25.90 -8.93 -8.76
N SER A 40 25.34 -9.30 -7.62
CA SER A 40 23.95 -9.75 -7.55
C SER A 40 23.16 -8.59 -8.12
N ALA A 41 22.54 -8.80 -9.26
CA ALA A 41 21.73 -7.77 -9.87
C ALA A 41 20.74 -7.27 -8.82
N ALA A 42 20.70 -5.95 -8.61
CA ALA A 42 19.78 -5.36 -7.64
C ALA A 42 18.36 -5.77 -7.99
N THR A 43 17.62 -6.30 -7.03
CA THR A 43 16.19 -6.54 -7.20
C THR A 43 15.47 -5.20 -7.15
N THR A 44 14.76 -4.84 -8.23
CA THR A 44 13.93 -3.64 -8.25
C THR A 44 12.46 -4.03 -8.07
N LEU A 45 11.80 -3.40 -7.08
CA LEU A 45 10.37 -3.55 -6.81
C LEU A 45 9.63 -2.29 -7.23
N LYS A 46 8.60 -2.44 -8.04
CA LYS A 46 7.69 -1.36 -8.45
C LYS A 46 6.56 -1.24 -7.44
N VAL A 47 6.57 -0.18 -6.64
CA VAL A 47 5.59 0.08 -5.59
C VAL A 47 4.84 1.37 -5.93
N GLN A 48 3.53 1.29 -6.16
CA GLN A 48 2.73 2.48 -6.42
C GLN A 48 2.15 3.04 -5.13
N ALA A 49 2.23 4.37 -4.96
CA ALA A 49 1.54 5.08 -3.89
C ALA A 49 0.11 5.43 -4.30
N ALA A 50 -0.82 5.39 -3.33
CA ALA A 50 -2.20 5.85 -3.51
C ALA A 50 -2.36 7.37 -3.30
N TRP A 51 -1.27 8.07 -3.02
CA TRP A 51 -1.25 9.43 -2.52
C TRP A 51 -0.61 10.38 -3.52
N GLY A 52 -1.25 11.53 -3.76
CA GLY A 52 -0.72 12.58 -4.60
C GLY A 52 0.13 13.62 -3.85
N GLY A 53 0.16 13.56 -2.50
CA GLY A 53 0.87 14.49 -1.62
C GLY A 53 0.59 14.22 -0.15
N GLY A 54 1.06 15.11 0.72
CA GLY A 54 0.85 15.08 2.17
C GLY A 54 1.57 13.95 2.90
N ILE A 55 1.27 13.83 4.19
CA ILE A 55 1.97 12.94 5.13
C ILE A 55 2.07 11.48 4.68
N PHE A 56 1.08 10.96 3.96
CA PHE A 56 1.09 9.57 3.51
C PHE A 56 2.11 9.34 2.39
N LEU A 57 2.24 10.28 1.46
CA LEU A 57 3.27 10.21 0.42
C LEU A 57 4.64 10.40 1.02
N GLU A 58 4.81 11.34 1.94
CA GLU A 58 6.07 11.60 2.65
C GLU A 58 6.53 10.36 3.43
N ASN A 59 5.61 9.67 4.12
CA ASN A 59 5.90 8.41 4.80
C ASN A 59 6.35 7.32 3.82
N ALA A 60 5.68 7.19 2.68
CA ALA A 60 6.07 6.24 1.64
C ALA A 60 7.47 6.54 1.10
N GLN A 61 7.76 7.81 0.80
CA GLN A 61 9.06 8.27 0.33
C GLN A 61 10.17 8.03 1.36
N ALA A 62 9.91 8.37 2.63
CA ALA A 62 10.85 8.16 3.73
C ALA A 62 11.15 6.67 3.94
N TYR A 63 10.13 5.82 3.87
CA TYR A 63 10.27 4.37 3.93
C TYR A 63 11.15 3.85 2.79
N VAL A 64 10.80 4.19 1.56
CA VAL A 64 11.54 3.76 0.36
C VAL A 64 13.00 4.20 0.41
N LYS A 65 13.25 5.46 0.73
CA LYS A 65 14.61 5.99 0.89
C LYS A 65 15.40 5.16 1.88
N ARG A 66 14.85 4.92 3.08
CA ARG A 66 15.52 4.15 4.13
C ARG A 66 15.81 2.71 3.72
N VAL A 67 14.85 2.03 3.09
CA VAL A 67 15.04 0.65 2.61
C VAL A 67 16.14 0.58 1.55
N ASN A 68 16.09 1.49 0.57
CA ASN A 68 17.08 1.53 -0.50
C ASN A 68 18.50 1.79 0.05
N GLU A 69 18.66 2.72 0.99
CA GLU A 69 19.93 3.00 1.66
C GLU A 69 20.45 1.79 2.47
N MET A 70 19.58 1.16 3.27
CA MET A 70 19.95 0.01 4.12
C MET A 70 20.27 -1.26 3.32
N SER A 71 19.75 -1.39 2.12
CA SER A 71 19.94 -2.59 1.28
C SER A 71 21.37 -2.72 0.73
N GLY A 72 22.17 -1.65 0.78
CA GLY A 72 23.50 -1.62 0.17
C GLY A 72 23.50 -1.92 -1.32
N GLY A 73 22.44 -1.52 -2.03
CA GLY A 73 22.28 -1.72 -3.48
C GLY A 73 21.74 -3.10 -3.88
N LYS A 74 21.35 -3.96 -2.93
CA LYS A 74 20.75 -5.28 -3.21
C LYS A 74 19.27 -5.22 -3.55
N LEU A 75 18.58 -4.24 -2.98
CA LEU A 75 17.17 -3.98 -3.21
C LEU A 75 17.00 -2.50 -3.58
N ASN A 76 16.18 -2.25 -4.59
CA ASN A 76 15.73 -0.92 -4.96
C ASN A 76 14.21 -0.91 -5.05
N ILE A 77 13.55 -0.10 -4.25
CA ILE A 77 12.13 0.17 -4.40
C ILE A 77 11.98 1.41 -5.28
N ASP A 78 11.30 1.24 -6.41
CA ASP A 78 10.88 2.30 -7.31
C ASP A 78 9.47 2.74 -6.92
N LEU A 79 9.36 3.90 -6.25
CA LEU A 79 8.09 4.44 -5.78
C LEU A 79 7.40 5.20 -6.91
N LEU A 80 6.35 4.61 -7.43
CA LEU A 80 5.58 5.13 -8.54
C LEU A 80 4.49 6.10 -8.06
N ALA A 81 4.24 7.14 -8.84
CA ALA A 81 3.22 8.12 -8.53
C ALA A 81 1.81 7.52 -8.55
N VAL A 82 0.89 8.18 -7.86
CA VAL A 82 -0.53 7.82 -7.87
C VAL A 82 -1.07 7.76 -9.30
N ASN A 83 -1.85 6.72 -9.59
CA ASN A 83 -2.48 6.48 -10.90
C ASN A 83 -1.52 6.35 -12.10
N SER A 84 -0.20 6.17 -11.87
CA SER A 84 0.77 6.07 -12.96
C SER A 84 0.76 4.73 -13.69
N VAL A 85 0.39 3.65 -13.01
CA VAL A 85 0.28 2.31 -13.61
C VAL A 85 -1.17 1.85 -13.61
N VAL A 86 -1.85 1.92 -12.47
CA VAL A 86 -3.26 1.57 -12.33
C VAL A 86 -3.98 2.61 -11.46
N LYS A 87 -5.30 2.71 -11.60
CA LYS A 87 -6.10 3.55 -10.70
C LYS A 87 -6.00 3.04 -9.26
N THR A 88 -6.13 3.94 -8.29
CA THR A 88 -6.04 3.62 -6.86
C THR A 88 -6.94 2.44 -6.46
N SER A 89 -8.16 2.37 -6.96
CA SER A 89 -9.10 1.27 -6.70
C SER A 89 -8.69 -0.10 -7.25
N GLN A 90 -7.70 -0.14 -8.14
CA GLN A 90 -7.21 -1.35 -8.80
C GLN A 90 -5.85 -1.83 -8.27
N MET A 91 -5.23 -1.08 -7.35
CA MET A 91 -3.87 -1.37 -6.88
C MET A 91 -3.74 -2.73 -6.22
N GLN A 92 -4.72 -3.15 -5.43
CA GLN A 92 -4.76 -4.47 -4.81
C GLN A 92 -4.70 -5.60 -5.85
N ASP A 93 -5.55 -5.51 -6.88
CA ASP A 93 -5.58 -6.52 -7.95
C ASP A 93 -4.30 -6.50 -8.78
N ALA A 94 -3.68 -5.33 -8.94
CA ALA A 94 -2.42 -5.19 -9.65
C ALA A 94 -1.27 -5.88 -8.90
N VAL A 95 -1.22 -5.76 -7.56
CA VAL A 95 -0.22 -6.48 -6.75
C VAL A 95 -0.52 -7.98 -6.75
N HIS A 96 -1.77 -8.39 -6.54
CA HIS A 96 -2.17 -9.80 -6.59
C HIS A 96 -1.75 -10.48 -7.89
N ARG A 97 -1.87 -9.78 -9.02
CA ARG A 97 -1.54 -10.30 -10.36
C ARG A 97 -0.09 -10.08 -10.78
N GLY A 98 0.74 -9.46 -9.95
CA GLY A 98 2.15 -9.18 -10.24
C GLY A 98 2.38 -8.07 -11.29
N VAL A 99 1.39 -7.22 -11.55
CA VAL A 99 1.56 -6.00 -12.37
C VAL A 99 2.34 -4.95 -11.60
N LEU A 100 2.14 -4.89 -10.29
CA LEU A 100 2.93 -4.16 -9.31
C LEU A 100 3.54 -5.16 -8.33
N ASP A 101 4.73 -4.87 -7.84
CA ASP A 101 5.37 -5.67 -6.78
C ASP A 101 4.84 -5.28 -5.39
N GLY A 102 4.29 -4.08 -5.25
CA GLY A 102 3.70 -3.59 -4.02
C GLY A 102 2.86 -2.34 -4.19
N ALA A 103 2.16 -1.98 -3.12
CA ALA A 103 1.34 -0.79 -3.06
C ALA A 103 1.37 -0.19 -1.65
N HIS A 104 1.45 1.14 -1.58
CA HIS A 104 1.28 1.88 -0.33
C HIS A 104 -0.08 2.57 -0.34
N TYR A 105 -1.04 2.05 0.46
CA TYR A 105 -2.42 2.50 0.42
C TYR A 105 -3.22 2.06 1.65
N VAL A 106 -4.52 2.39 1.72
CA VAL A 106 -5.41 2.06 2.84
C VAL A 106 -6.45 0.99 2.47
N PRO A 107 -6.68 -0.02 3.33
CA PRO A 107 -7.64 -1.10 3.04
C PRO A 107 -9.10 -0.63 2.85
N ALA A 108 -9.47 0.54 3.37
CA ALA A 108 -10.81 1.10 3.20
C ALA A 108 -11.20 1.32 1.72
N TYR A 109 -10.23 1.48 0.82
CA TYR A 109 -10.50 1.57 -0.62
C TYR A 109 -10.96 0.24 -1.24
N TRP A 110 -10.91 -0.85 -0.50
CA TRP A 110 -11.43 -2.17 -0.92
C TRP A 110 -12.85 -2.43 -0.44
N TYR A 111 -13.50 -1.46 0.15
CA TYR A 111 -14.83 -1.59 0.70
C TYR A 111 -15.80 -2.35 -0.22
N SER A 112 -15.81 -2.05 -1.50
CA SER A 112 -16.66 -2.72 -2.49
C SER A 112 -16.35 -4.22 -2.68
N LYS A 113 -15.17 -4.68 -2.26
CA LYS A 113 -14.77 -6.10 -2.32
C LYS A 113 -15.03 -6.82 -1.01
N ALA A 114 -14.73 -6.14 0.10
CA ALA A 114 -14.95 -6.64 1.44
C ALA A 114 -15.10 -5.46 2.40
N ALA A 115 -16.32 -5.25 2.90
CA ALA A 115 -16.61 -4.17 3.86
C ALA A 115 -15.73 -4.26 5.12
N SER A 116 -15.41 -5.48 5.57
CA SER A 116 -14.52 -5.76 6.71
C SER A 116 -13.10 -5.23 6.52
N ALA A 117 -12.62 -5.01 5.29
CA ALA A 117 -11.33 -4.40 5.05
C ALA A 117 -11.22 -2.98 5.64
N SER A 118 -12.33 -2.26 5.73
CA SER A 118 -12.39 -0.93 6.34
C SER A 118 -11.99 -0.92 7.82
N LEU A 119 -12.25 -2.01 8.55
CA LEU A 119 -11.92 -2.12 9.97
C LEU A 119 -10.41 -2.11 10.24
N PHE A 120 -9.60 -2.40 9.23
CA PHE A 120 -8.14 -2.37 9.31
C PHE A 120 -7.51 -1.06 8.84
N GLY A 121 -8.30 -0.13 8.37
CA GLY A 121 -7.82 1.17 7.88
C GLY A 121 -8.55 2.33 8.55
N THR A 122 -9.79 2.55 8.16
CA THR A 122 -10.61 3.70 8.55
C THR A 122 -11.96 3.26 9.10
N GLY A 123 -11.98 2.20 9.90
CA GLY A 123 -13.22 1.72 10.52
C GLY A 123 -13.76 2.73 11.54
N PRO A 124 -15.04 2.63 11.90
CA PRO A 124 -15.58 3.30 13.08
C PRO A 124 -14.91 2.71 14.31
N CYS A 125 -13.78 3.30 14.68
CA CYS A 125 -12.84 2.70 15.62
C CYS A 125 -13.23 2.91 17.10
N TRP A 126 -14.49 3.13 17.43
CA TRP A 126 -14.97 3.22 18.82
C TRP A 126 -14.15 4.20 19.67
N GLY A 127 -13.55 5.24 19.05
CA GLY A 127 -12.68 6.19 19.71
C GLY A 127 -11.24 5.70 19.95
N TRP A 128 -10.79 4.64 19.30
CA TRP A 128 -9.41 4.17 19.41
C TRP A 128 -8.40 5.22 18.98
N SER A 129 -7.36 5.36 19.77
CA SER A 129 -6.17 6.12 19.37
C SER A 129 -5.34 5.33 18.34
N ALA A 130 -4.47 6.03 17.64
CA ALA A 130 -3.52 5.39 16.73
C ALA A 130 -2.64 4.33 17.42
N GLN A 131 -2.27 4.57 18.70
CA GLN A 131 -1.48 3.64 19.51
C GLN A 131 -2.27 2.38 19.86
N GLU A 132 -3.54 2.50 20.21
CA GLU A 132 -4.40 1.36 20.50
C GLU A 132 -4.60 0.50 19.24
N LEU A 133 -4.86 1.13 18.09
CA LEU A 133 -4.95 0.42 16.82
C LEU A 133 -3.65 -0.33 16.49
N LEU A 134 -2.50 0.30 16.66
CA LEU A 134 -1.19 -0.31 16.46
C LEU A 134 -0.96 -1.48 17.41
N GLY A 135 -1.33 -1.31 18.70
CA GLY A 135 -1.27 -2.37 19.71
C GLY A 135 -2.14 -3.57 19.34
N TRP A 136 -3.36 -3.33 18.88
CA TRP A 136 -4.24 -4.39 18.42
C TRP A 136 -3.69 -5.13 17.19
N ILE A 137 -3.17 -4.40 16.21
CA ILE A 137 -2.57 -5.00 15.01
C ILE A 137 -1.42 -5.95 15.37
N HIS A 138 -0.53 -5.53 16.28
CA HIS A 138 0.68 -6.31 16.59
C HIS A 138 0.52 -7.33 17.71
N TYR A 139 -0.40 -7.12 18.65
CA TYR A 139 -0.49 -7.92 19.87
C TYR A 139 -1.91 -8.42 20.16
N GLY A 140 -2.92 -7.88 19.51
CA GLY A 140 -4.32 -8.21 19.73
C GLY A 140 -4.95 -9.10 18.64
N GLY A 141 -4.13 -9.66 17.73
CA GLY A 141 -4.62 -10.55 16.67
C GLY A 141 -5.06 -9.84 15.37
N GLY A 142 -4.90 -8.52 15.29
CA GLY A 142 -5.36 -7.76 14.12
C GLY A 142 -4.63 -8.14 12.83
N LYS A 143 -3.33 -8.42 12.91
CA LYS A 143 -2.53 -8.86 11.76
C LYS A 143 -2.97 -10.24 11.26
N GLU A 144 -3.23 -11.16 12.16
CA GLU A 144 -3.70 -12.51 11.86
C GLU A 144 -5.07 -12.47 11.18
N LEU A 145 -6.01 -11.68 11.71
CA LEU A 145 -7.34 -11.49 11.12
C LEU A 145 -7.26 -10.85 9.74
N PHE A 146 -6.35 -9.89 9.53
CA PHE A 146 -6.16 -9.30 8.21
C PHE A 146 -5.62 -10.31 7.20
N ASN A 147 -4.67 -11.15 7.59
CA ASN A 147 -4.15 -12.23 6.73
C ASN A 147 -5.22 -13.27 6.40
N GLU A 148 -6.07 -13.61 7.38
CA GLU A 148 -7.24 -14.48 7.15
C GLU A 148 -8.20 -13.86 6.13
N LEU A 149 -8.51 -12.56 6.26
CA LEU A 149 -9.33 -11.84 5.29
C LEU A 149 -8.72 -11.89 3.88
N MET A 150 -7.41 -11.68 3.74
CA MET A 150 -6.73 -11.78 2.44
C MET A 150 -6.83 -13.19 1.85
N GLY A 151 -6.65 -14.23 2.69
CA GLY A 151 -6.81 -15.62 2.29
C GLY A 151 -8.23 -15.94 1.83
N ASN A 152 -9.25 -15.49 2.58
CA ASN A 152 -10.67 -15.70 2.24
C ASN A 152 -11.08 -15.00 0.93
N LEU A 153 -10.42 -13.89 0.60
CA LEU A 153 -10.59 -13.19 -0.67
C LEU A 153 -9.79 -13.83 -1.83
N GLY A 154 -9.02 -14.89 -1.56
CA GLY A 154 -8.16 -15.53 -2.55
C GLY A 154 -7.00 -14.67 -3.02
N LEU A 155 -6.55 -13.71 -2.21
CA LEU A 155 -5.51 -12.76 -2.56
C LEU A 155 -4.13 -13.25 -2.13
N ASN A 156 -3.20 -13.30 -3.06
CA ASN A 156 -1.79 -13.61 -2.79
C ASN A 156 -1.05 -12.31 -2.44
N LEU A 157 -1.23 -11.85 -1.21
CA LEU A 157 -0.66 -10.61 -0.69
C LEU A 157 -0.02 -10.84 0.68
N VAL A 158 1.08 -10.14 0.92
CA VAL A 158 1.68 -9.99 2.26
C VAL A 158 1.55 -8.53 2.65
N SER A 159 1.03 -8.27 3.83
CA SER A 159 0.74 -6.90 4.29
C SER A 159 1.58 -6.50 5.48
N PHE A 160 2.02 -5.25 5.47
CA PHE A 160 2.75 -4.61 6.55
C PHE A 160 2.00 -3.34 6.93
N PHE A 161 1.64 -3.24 8.21
CA PHE A 161 0.96 -2.06 8.74
C PHE A 161 2.00 -1.00 9.10
N ASN A 162 1.79 0.23 8.67
CA ASN A 162 2.74 1.32 8.92
C ASN A 162 2.06 2.53 9.54
N SER A 163 1.21 3.22 9.04
CA SER A 163 0.67 4.49 9.51
C SER A 163 -0.68 4.29 10.20
N PRO A 164 -0.71 4.04 11.53
CA PRO A 164 -1.96 3.87 12.25
C PRO A 164 -2.78 5.16 12.21
N MET A 165 -4.04 5.04 11.82
CA MET A 165 -4.94 6.17 11.68
C MET A 165 -5.62 6.49 13.03
N PRO A 166 -5.66 7.76 13.46
CA PRO A 166 -6.49 8.18 14.58
C PRO A 166 -7.98 8.20 14.19
N ALA A 167 -8.85 8.45 15.18
CA ALA A 167 -10.24 8.79 14.88
C ALA A 167 -10.31 9.97 13.92
N GLN A 168 -11.13 9.84 12.90
CA GLN A 168 -11.25 10.85 11.87
C GLN A 168 -12.28 11.92 12.24
N PRO A 169 -12.07 13.18 11.85
CA PRO A 169 -13.05 14.24 12.02
C PRO A 169 -14.24 14.04 11.08
N LEU A 170 -15.33 14.73 11.36
CA LEU A 170 -16.42 14.85 10.40
C LEU A 170 -15.98 15.61 9.13
N GLY A 171 -14.98 16.48 9.24
CA GLY A 171 -14.24 17.06 8.11
C GLY A 171 -14.69 18.42 7.65
N TRP A 172 -14.58 18.65 6.35
CA TRP A 172 -14.74 19.95 5.68
C TRP A 172 -16.09 20.08 5.01
N PHE A 173 -16.77 21.21 5.28
CA PHE A 173 -18.09 21.51 4.74
C PHE A 173 -18.11 22.88 4.08
N LYS A 174 -18.82 23.03 2.96
CA LYS A 174 -19.05 24.33 2.32
C LYS A 174 -19.91 25.27 3.16
N MET A 175 -20.71 24.72 4.08
CA MET A 175 -21.54 25.42 5.02
C MET A 175 -21.28 24.99 6.45
N GLN A 176 -21.55 25.86 7.41
CA GLN A 176 -21.48 25.49 8.82
C GLN A 176 -22.63 24.53 9.16
N ILE A 177 -22.31 23.39 9.74
CA ILE A 177 -23.29 22.42 10.26
C ILE A 177 -23.48 22.71 11.75
N LYS A 178 -24.70 23.01 12.13
CA LYS A 178 -25.11 23.30 13.52
C LYS A 178 -25.98 22.18 14.10
N ASP A 179 -26.58 21.39 13.23
CA ASP A 179 -27.55 20.36 13.58
C ASP A 179 -27.44 19.20 12.58
N ALA A 180 -27.61 17.98 13.04
CA ALA A 180 -27.53 16.77 12.21
C ALA A 180 -28.58 16.76 11.08
N SER A 181 -29.72 17.42 11.25
CA SER A 181 -30.73 17.51 10.19
C SER A 181 -30.23 18.24 8.95
N GLN A 182 -29.28 19.15 9.08
CA GLN A 182 -28.66 19.89 7.97
C GLN A 182 -27.73 19.01 7.12
N MET A 183 -27.35 17.85 7.61
CA MET A 183 -26.54 16.87 6.87
C MET A 183 -27.37 16.13 5.82
N LYS A 184 -28.69 16.10 5.98
CA LYS A 184 -29.58 15.38 5.10
C LYS A 184 -29.52 15.93 3.66
N GLY A 185 -29.27 15.02 2.70
CA GLY A 185 -29.15 15.36 1.29
C GLY A 185 -27.82 15.98 0.86
N LEU A 186 -26.88 16.27 1.78
CA LEU A 186 -25.56 16.74 1.42
C LEU A 186 -24.80 15.67 0.63
N LYS A 187 -24.13 16.11 -0.41
CA LYS A 187 -23.20 15.26 -1.17
C LYS A 187 -21.89 15.19 -0.40
N TYR A 188 -21.69 14.07 0.27
CA TYR A 188 -20.57 13.90 1.19
C TYR A 188 -19.60 12.81 0.70
N ARG A 189 -18.31 13.11 0.71
CA ARG A 189 -17.27 12.14 0.41
C ARG A 189 -16.75 11.51 1.70
N THR A 190 -16.82 10.19 1.76
CA THR A 190 -16.09 9.38 2.74
C THR A 190 -15.66 8.06 2.11
N VAL A 191 -15.10 7.15 2.89
CA VAL A 191 -14.68 5.82 2.44
C VAL A 191 -15.04 4.76 3.49
N GLY A 192 -15.13 3.51 3.05
CA GLY A 192 -15.33 2.38 3.94
C GLY A 192 -16.72 2.37 4.59
N LEU A 193 -16.80 1.81 5.78
CA LEU A 193 -18.06 1.64 6.54
C LEU A 193 -18.73 2.97 6.94
N ALA A 194 -17.96 4.05 7.04
CA ALA A 194 -18.54 5.37 7.29
C ALA A 194 -19.52 5.79 6.19
N ALA A 195 -19.34 5.28 4.97
CA ALA A 195 -20.27 5.53 3.87
C ALA A 195 -21.67 5.00 4.16
N ASP A 196 -21.79 3.82 4.78
CA ASP A 196 -23.09 3.24 5.13
C ASP A 196 -23.76 4.04 6.24
N VAL A 197 -23.03 4.33 7.31
CA VAL A 197 -23.55 5.10 8.45
C VAL A 197 -24.08 6.45 8.01
N LEU A 198 -23.29 7.20 7.26
CA LEU A 198 -23.69 8.54 6.81
C LEU A 198 -24.79 8.49 5.74
N GLY A 199 -24.81 7.44 4.94
CA GLY A 199 -25.91 7.17 4.00
C GLY A 199 -27.24 6.93 4.72
N GLU A 200 -27.24 6.13 5.79
CA GLU A 200 -28.43 5.90 6.63
C GLU A 200 -28.88 7.17 7.37
N MET A 201 -27.96 8.08 7.68
CA MET A 201 -28.29 9.41 8.21
C MET A 201 -28.90 10.34 7.14
N GLY A 202 -29.00 9.89 5.90
CA GLY A 202 -29.66 10.60 4.80
C GLY A 202 -28.71 11.48 3.96
N MET A 203 -27.40 11.34 4.07
CA MET A 203 -26.45 11.97 3.16
C MET A 203 -26.39 11.27 1.80
N SER A 204 -26.06 12.00 0.75
CA SER A 204 -25.71 11.44 -0.57
C SER A 204 -24.21 11.16 -0.60
N VAL A 205 -23.84 9.93 -0.21
CA VAL A 205 -22.43 9.56 -0.04
C VAL A 205 -21.79 9.13 -1.36
N VAL A 206 -20.55 9.57 -1.57
CA VAL A 206 -19.69 9.14 -2.67
C VAL A 206 -18.31 8.76 -2.13
N GLN A 207 -17.74 7.69 -2.67
CA GLN A 207 -16.41 7.23 -2.30
C GLN A 207 -15.40 7.67 -3.37
N LEU A 208 -14.45 8.52 -2.99
CA LEU A 208 -13.38 9.01 -3.87
C LEU A 208 -12.03 8.85 -3.18
N PRO A 209 -10.96 8.53 -3.94
CA PRO A 209 -9.60 8.62 -3.44
C PRO A 209 -9.25 10.03 -2.96
N GLY A 210 -8.33 10.14 -1.98
CA GLY A 210 -7.97 11.42 -1.35
C GLY A 210 -7.61 12.53 -2.35
N GLY A 211 -6.82 12.22 -3.38
CA GLY A 211 -6.41 13.20 -4.39
C GLY A 211 -7.54 13.75 -5.26
N GLU A 212 -8.73 13.17 -5.22
CA GLU A 212 -9.90 13.60 -6.00
C GLU A 212 -10.85 14.51 -5.20
N ILE A 213 -10.63 14.62 -3.87
CA ILE A 213 -11.55 15.36 -2.98
C ILE A 213 -11.57 16.84 -3.30
N GLN A 214 -10.43 17.51 -3.30
CA GLN A 214 -10.33 18.95 -3.52
C GLN A 214 -10.91 19.36 -4.89
N PRO A 215 -10.59 18.69 -6.01
CA PRO A 215 -11.23 18.95 -7.29
C PRO A 215 -12.75 18.74 -7.28
N ALA A 216 -13.24 17.68 -6.60
CA ALA A 216 -14.67 17.40 -6.50
C ALA A 216 -15.42 18.46 -5.69
N MET A 217 -14.84 18.95 -4.59
CA MET A 217 -15.39 20.09 -3.84
C MET A 217 -15.39 21.37 -4.66
N LYS A 218 -14.30 21.64 -5.36
CA LYS A 218 -14.18 22.85 -6.20
C LYS A 218 -15.22 22.88 -7.32
N SER A 219 -15.47 21.74 -7.97
CA SER A 219 -16.45 21.62 -9.06
C SER A 219 -17.91 21.59 -8.58
N GLY A 220 -18.16 21.41 -7.28
CA GLY A 220 -19.52 21.23 -6.74
C GLY A 220 -20.07 19.82 -6.91
N LEU A 221 -19.22 18.85 -7.24
CA LEU A 221 -19.60 17.44 -7.26
C LEU A 221 -19.96 16.96 -5.85
N ILE A 222 -19.24 17.47 -4.83
CA ILE A 222 -19.50 17.21 -3.42
C ILE A 222 -19.57 18.53 -2.63
N ASP A 223 -20.31 18.51 -1.52
CA ASP A 223 -20.54 19.63 -0.62
C ASP A 223 -19.67 19.57 0.64
N ALA A 224 -19.24 18.35 0.99
CA ALA A 224 -18.44 18.09 2.18
C ALA A 224 -17.58 16.82 2.02
N ALA A 225 -16.52 16.74 2.79
CA ALA A 225 -15.63 15.58 2.78
C ALA A 225 -14.83 15.47 4.09
N GLU A 226 -14.55 14.26 4.52
CA GLU A 226 -13.45 13.94 5.41
C GLU A 226 -12.24 13.42 4.63
N PHE A 227 -11.07 13.49 5.23
CA PHE A 227 -9.90 12.81 4.69
C PHE A 227 -9.04 12.19 5.80
N ASN A 228 -8.44 12.98 6.70
CA ASN A 228 -7.59 12.43 7.75
C ASN A 228 -7.59 13.31 9.03
N ASN A 229 -6.92 14.47 8.98
CA ASN A 229 -6.81 15.39 10.11
C ASN A 229 -6.52 16.81 9.58
N PRO A 230 -6.64 17.87 10.42
CA PRO A 230 -6.47 19.25 9.97
C PRO A 230 -5.16 19.52 9.23
N THR A 231 -4.06 18.96 9.71
CA THR A 231 -2.73 19.20 9.12
C THR A 231 -2.64 18.60 7.72
N SER A 232 -2.89 17.30 7.58
CA SER A 232 -2.79 16.64 6.28
C SER A 232 -3.84 17.14 5.29
N ASP A 233 -5.03 17.49 5.77
CA ASP A 233 -6.11 18.02 4.93
C ASP A 233 -5.75 19.39 4.38
N SER A 234 -5.05 20.19 5.17
CA SER A 234 -4.53 21.50 4.73
C SER A 234 -3.45 21.37 3.65
N ASP A 235 -2.61 20.32 3.72
CA ASP A 235 -1.61 20.04 2.68
C ASP A 235 -2.26 19.69 1.34
N PHE A 236 -3.50 19.17 1.36
CA PHE A 236 -4.32 18.95 0.17
C PHE A 236 -5.10 20.18 -0.29
N GLY A 237 -4.95 21.32 0.37
CA GLY A 237 -5.64 22.58 0.00
C GLY A 237 -7.14 22.56 0.30
N MET A 238 -7.59 21.80 1.29
CA MET A 238 -9.02 21.71 1.63
C MET A 238 -9.59 23.02 2.13
N GLN A 239 -8.79 23.85 2.82
CA GLN A 239 -9.14 25.19 3.27
C GLN A 239 -9.42 26.17 2.12
N ASP A 240 -8.96 25.90 0.91
CA ASP A 240 -9.19 26.75 -0.25
C ASP A 240 -10.60 26.54 -0.84
N VAL A 241 -11.17 25.36 -0.62
CA VAL A 241 -12.48 24.97 -1.17
C VAL A 241 -13.58 24.87 -0.11
N SER A 242 -13.21 24.92 1.18
CA SER A 242 -14.13 24.90 2.32
C SER A 242 -13.63 25.80 3.44
N LYS A 243 -14.56 26.45 4.15
CA LYS A 243 -14.25 27.37 5.28
C LYS A 243 -14.71 26.80 6.62
N HIS A 244 -15.40 25.69 6.64
CA HIS A 244 -15.96 25.11 7.85
C HIS A 244 -15.36 23.72 8.07
N TYR A 245 -14.68 23.55 9.20
CA TYR A 245 -14.10 22.29 9.62
C TYR A 245 -14.73 21.82 10.93
N HIS A 246 -15.23 20.59 10.94
CA HIS A 246 -15.87 19.97 12.10
C HIS A 246 -15.00 18.85 12.65
N LEU A 247 -14.46 19.07 13.87
CA LEU A 247 -13.64 18.09 14.58
C LEU A 247 -14.47 16.99 15.24
N ALA A 248 -15.71 17.33 15.64
CA ALA A 248 -16.56 16.38 16.32
C ALA A 248 -17.00 15.27 15.37
N SER A 249 -16.83 14.06 15.82
CA SER A 249 -17.45 12.84 15.32
C SER A 249 -18.64 12.48 16.21
#